data_4b20aacc60d8fd289dfc3c0fe40745ff
#
_entry.id   4b20aacc60d8fd289dfc3c0fe40745ff
#
_cell.length_a   1.000
_cell.length_b   1.000
_cell.length_c   1.000
_cell.angle_alpha   90.00
_cell.angle_beta   90.00
_cell.angle_gamma   90.00
#
_symmetry.space_group_name_H-M   'P 1'
#
loop_
_entity.id
_entity.type
_entity.pdbx_description
1 polymer ?
#
loop_
_entity_poly.entity_id
_entity_poly.type
_entity_poly.pdbx_seq_one_letter_code
_entity_poly.pdbx_strand_id
1 'polypeptide(L)'
;MKWGTPGMSSNRSFFNRGMFRQNLRQHGWISILYLLALIFVLPIQLVLAVNWDERFRRDPLDNLFVVQDTLQALILVVFPVITGVFITRYLQSKAAADLYHSLPLRRSHILANQLLCGGLIVLVPVWLTTGIMTLMTGNEQLSYLFESADVWYWGITASMVSLFLLVFTVFVGMCVGQSIFQTVVVYILLLLPAILVELMGLYLRKFIFGYPDSSLLGIAIEKLSPLVTVFTAYHLPLTWIDLLVYIGLCAVFVALSFLLYQRRHIEKAS
;
A
#
# COMPACT_ATOMS: atom_id res chain seq x y z
N MET A 1 -23.14 -27.22 -48.28
CA MET A 1 -23.45 -26.04 -47.44
C MET A 1 -22.32 -25.90 -46.41
N LYS A 2 -21.41 -24.93 -46.62
CA LYS A 2 -20.35 -24.59 -45.65
C LYS A 2 -20.91 -23.58 -44.66
N TRP A 3 -21.07 -23.96 -43.41
CA TRP A 3 -21.39 -23.05 -42.34
C TRP A 3 -20.10 -22.29 -41.99
N GLY A 4 -20.05 -21.02 -42.40
CA GLY A 4 -18.99 -20.11 -41.98
C GLY A 4 -19.18 -19.77 -40.48
N THR A 5 -18.28 -20.20 -39.64
CA THR A 5 -18.20 -19.71 -38.28
C THR A 5 -17.89 -18.22 -38.29
N PRO A 6 -18.73 -17.37 -37.66
CA PRO A 6 -18.41 -15.94 -37.56
C PRO A 6 -17.13 -15.82 -36.75
N GLY A 7 -16.09 -15.30 -37.37
CA GLY A 7 -14.82 -14.99 -36.69
C GLY A 7 -15.09 -14.03 -35.54
N MET A 8 -15.07 -14.57 -34.32
CA MET A 8 -15.00 -13.74 -33.09
C MET A 8 -13.72 -12.93 -33.18
N SER A 9 -13.82 -11.68 -33.61
CA SER A 9 -12.73 -10.73 -33.48
C SER A 9 -12.42 -10.62 -31.98
N SER A 10 -11.38 -11.30 -31.55
CA SER A 10 -10.81 -11.17 -30.20
C SER A 10 -10.42 -9.70 -30.03
N ASN A 11 -11.29 -8.93 -29.38
CA ASN A 11 -10.98 -7.57 -28.95
C ASN A 11 -9.76 -7.65 -28.02
N ARG A 12 -8.57 -7.31 -28.55
CA ARG A 12 -7.27 -7.35 -27.86
C ARG A 12 -7.13 -6.19 -26.85
N SER A 13 -8.19 -5.80 -26.19
CA SER A 13 -8.11 -4.76 -25.16
C SER A 13 -7.43 -5.34 -23.92
N PHE A 14 -6.35 -4.70 -23.47
CA PHE A 14 -5.64 -5.01 -22.22
C PHE A 14 -6.57 -4.92 -21.01
N PHE A 15 -7.63 -4.14 -21.10
CA PHE A 15 -8.59 -3.85 -20.05
C PHE A 15 -9.92 -4.56 -20.34
N ASN A 16 -10.32 -5.46 -19.43
CA ASN A 16 -11.62 -6.10 -19.47
C ASN A 16 -12.58 -5.41 -18.48
N ARG A 17 -13.46 -4.56 -19.02
CA ARG A 17 -14.42 -3.77 -18.22
C ARG A 17 -15.36 -4.64 -17.37
N GLY A 18 -15.74 -5.82 -17.84
CA GLY A 18 -16.63 -6.73 -17.12
C GLY A 18 -15.95 -7.28 -15.86
N MET A 19 -14.72 -7.79 -16.00
CA MET A 19 -13.92 -8.31 -14.90
C MET A 19 -13.57 -7.20 -13.90
N PHE A 20 -13.20 -6.03 -14.38
CA PHE A 20 -12.90 -4.87 -13.54
C PHE A 20 -14.10 -4.47 -12.66
N ARG A 21 -15.30 -4.33 -13.28
CA ARG A 21 -16.53 -3.99 -12.56
C ARG A 21 -16.92 -5.06 -11.53
N GLN A 22 -16.71 -6.33 -11.86
CA GLN A 22 -16.96 -7.43 -10.92
C GLN A 22 -16.01 -7.38 -9.73
N ASN A 23 -14.72 -7.19 -9.96
CA ASN A 23 -13.71 -7.06 -8.89
C ASN A 23 -13.99 -5.86 -7.98
N LEU A 24 -14.31 -4.72 -8.58
CA LEU A 24 -14.65 -3.51 -7.82
C LEU A 24 -15.93 -3.72 -6.98
N ARG A 25 -16.94 -4.40 -7.52
CA ARG A 25 -18.16 -4.74 -6.76
C ARG A 25 -17.88 -5.72 -5.60
N GLN A 26 -16.95 -6.64 -5.81
CA GLN A 26 -16.61 -7.66 -4.83
C GLN A 26 -15.72 -7.11 -3.69
N HIS A 27 -14.79 -6.21 -3.99
CA HIS A 27 -13.78 -5.72 -3.05
C HIS A 27 -13.92 -4.23 -2.72
N GLY A 28 -14.81 -3.48 -3.38
CA GLY A 28 -14.99 -2.03 -3.19
C GLY A 28 -15.39 -1.61 -1.78
N TRP A 29 -16.01 -2.51 -1.00
CA TRP A 29 -16.33 -2.26 0.40
C TRP A 29 -15.07 -1.97 1.25
N ILE A 30 -13.90 -2.52 0.89
CA ILE A 30 -12.62 -2.24 1.55
C ILE A 30 -12.26 -0.77 1.36
N SER A 31 -12.47 -0.23 0.16
CA SER A 31 -12.22 1.19 -0.14
C SER A 31 -13.09 2.12 0.71
N ILE A 32 -14.36 1.75 0.93
CA ILE A 32 -15.27 2.53 1.78
C ILE A 32 -14.82 2.51 3.23
N LEU A 33 -14.47 1.34 3.77
CA LEU A 33 -13.95 1.23 5.14
C LEU A 33 -12.63 1.98 5.32
N TYR A 34 -11.74 1.91 4.31
CA TYR A 34 -10.47 2.62 4.34
C TYR A 34 -10.69 4.13 4.34
N LEU A 35 -11.61 4.63 3.50
CA LEU A 35 -11.99 6.04 3.47
C LEU A 35 -12.54 6.50 4.83
N LEU A 36 -13.47 5.76 5.42
CA LEU A 36 -14.03 6.08 6.73
C LEU A 36 -12.96 6.10 7.82
N ALA A 37 -12.03 5.14 7.80
CA ALA A 37 -10.93 5.09 8.74
C ALA A 37 -9.98 6.30 8.59
N LEU A 38 -9.63 6.69 7.36
CA LEU A 38 -8.79 7.86 7.10
C LEU A 38 -9.50 9.17 7.50
N ILE A 39 -10.80 9.31 7.20
CA ILE A 39 -11.58 10.48 7.61
C ILE A 39 -11.66 10.57 9.14
N PHE A 40 -11.82 9.44 9.81
CA PHE A 40 -11.85 9.41 11.27
C PHE A 40 -10.51 9.85 11.89
N VAL A 41 -9.39 9.36 11.35
CA VAL A 41 -8.07 9.57 11.95
C VAL A 41 -7.46 10.93 11.59
N LEU A 42 -7.73 11.48 10.42
CA LEU A 42 -7.12 12.73 9.99
C LEU A 42 -8.08 13.93 10.11
N PRO A 43 -9.13 14.12 9.27
CA PRO A 43 -9.99 15.30 9.35
C PRO A 43 -10.70 15.44 10.69
N ILE A 44 -11.31 14.37 11.20
CA ILE A 44 -12.11 14.43 12.43
C ILE A 44 -11.21 14.66 13.65
N GLN A 45 -10.10 13.94 13.76
CA GLN A 45 -9.19 14.11 14.90
C GLN A 45 -8.53 15.49 14.89
N LEU A 46 -8.23 16.06 13.72
CA LEU A 46 -7.69 17.40 13.61
C LEU A 46 -8.69 18.43 14.14
N VAL A 47 -9.96 18.36 13.73
CA VAL A 47 -11.01 19.26 14.23
C VAL A 47 -11.20 19.11 15.74
N LEU A 48 -11.18 17.88 16.25
CA LEU A 48 -11.26 17.62 17.69
C LEU A 48 -10.06 18.18 18.44
N ALA A 49 -8.83 17.94 17.94
CA ALA A 49 -7.59 18.41 18.55
C ALA A 49 -7.56 19.95 18.67
N VAL A 50 -7.96 20.68 17.64
CA VAL A 50 -8.06 22.15 17.68
C VAL A 50 -9.03 22.64 18.74
N ASN A 51 -10.13 21.93 18.97
CA ASN A 51 -11.14 22.35 19.95
C ASN A 51 -10.76 22.00 21.39
N TRP A 52 -10.00 20.93 21.62
CA TRP A 52 -9.78 20.35 22.95
C TRP A 52 -8.33 20.48 23.45
N ASP A 53 -7.33 20.63 22.57
CA ASP A 53 -5.93 20.67 22.95
C ASP A 53 -5.33 22.06 22.63
N GLU A 54 -4.91 22.76 23.67
CA GLU A 54 -4.27 24.09 23.55
C GLU A 54 -2.94 24.05 22.78
N ARG A 55 -2.25 22.90 22.72
CA ARG A 55 -0.99 22.77 21.97
C ARG A 55 -1.25 22.92 20.47
N PHE A 56 -2.29 22.27 19.93
CA PHE A 56 -2.70 22.41 18.54
C PHE A 56 -3.20 23.80 18.18
N ARG A 57 -3.52 24.65 19.17
CA ARG A 57 -3.90 26.05 18.93
C ARG A 57 -2.71 27.00 18.85
N ARG A 58 -1.55 26.61 19.34
CA ARG A 58 -0.39 27.54 19.49
C ARG A 58 0.65 27.35 18.43
N ASP A 59 0.90 26.11 18.03
CA ASP A 59 2.02 25.79 17.14
C ASP A 59 1.53 25.15 15.84
N PRO A 60 2.05 25.57 14.67
CA PRO A 60 1.80 24.88 13.41
C PRO A 60 2.33 23.44 13.45
N LEU A 61 1.70 22.55 12.69
CA LEU A 61 2.11 21.17 12.57
C LEU A 61 3.31 21.04 11.63
N ASP A 62 4.35 20.32 12.04
CA ASP A 62 5.50 20.03 11.18
C ASP A 62 5.09 19.18 9.95
N ASN A 63 4.14 18.27 10.13
CA ASN A 63 3.52 17.50 9.05
C ASN A 63 2.23 16.83 9.53
N LEU A 64 1.40 16.37 8.59
CA LEU A 64 0.11 15.75 8.91
C LEU A 64 0.22 14.33 9.48
N PHE A 65 1.40 13.69 9.42
CA PHE A 65 1.62 12.37 10.03
C PHE A 65 1.67 12.44 11.57
N VAL A 66 1.85 13.63 12.16
CA VAL A 66 1.80 13.86 13.61
C VAL A 66 0.39 13.64 14.17
N VAL A 67 -0.66 13.84 13.33
CA VAL A 67 -2.05 13.65 13.77
C VAL A 67 -2.35 12.17 13.94
N GLN A 68 -2.47 11.71 15.21
CA GLN A 68 -2.71 10.29 15.51
C GLN A 68 -1.71 9.34 14.81
N ASP A 69 -0.43 9.65 14.90
CA ASP A 69 0.70 9.00 14.22
C ASP A 69 0.61 7.48 14.13
N THR A 70 0.47 6.81 15.27
CA THR A 70 0.42 5.36 15.37
C THR A 70 -0.83 4.77 14.71
N LEU A 71 -2.00 5.37 14.95
CA LEU A 71 -3.26 4.88 14.38
C LEU A 71 -3.32 5.11 12.88
N GLN A 72 -2.84 6.27 12.43
CA GLN A 72 -2.72 6.60 11.02
C GLN A 72 -1.77 5.64 10.29
N ALA A 73 -0.58 5.41 10.86
CA ALA A 73 0.39 4.46 10.33
C ALA A 73 -0.20 3.04 10.23
N LEU A 74 -0.92 2.59 11.25
CA LEU A 74 -1.58 1.29 11.26
C LEU A 74 -2.60 1.17 10.14
N ILE A 75 -3.43 2.18 9.92
CA ILE A 75 -4.42 2.20 8.84
C ILE A 75 -3.75 2.19 7.48
N LEU A 76 -2.70 3.01 7.27
CA LEU A 76 -1.94 3.08 6.03
C LEU A 76 -1.22 1.76 5.68
N VAL A 77 -0.91 0.93 6.68
CA VAL A 77 -0.29 -0.39 6.48
C VAL A 77 -1.33 -1.49 6.29
N VAL A 78 -2.34 -1.55 7.14
CA VAL A 78 -3.28 -2.67 7.19
C VAL A 78 -4.17 -2.74 5.96
N PHE A 79 -4.74 -1.61 5.51
CA PHE A 79 -5.70 -1.63 4.40
C PHE A 79 -5.09 -2.02 3.05
N PRO A 80 -3.89 -1.52 2.64
CA PRO A 80 -3.24 -1.98 1.42
C PRO A 80 -2.87 -3.46 1.46
N VAL A 81 -2.40 -3.98 2.61
CA VAL A 81 -2.07 -5.40 2.78
C VAL A 81 -3.34 -6.25 2.67
N ILE A 82 -4.42 -5.89 3.36
CA ILE A 82 -5.71 -6.57 3.24
C ILE A 82 -6.17 -6.58 1.78
N THR A 83 -6.12 -5.43 1.10
CA THR A 83 -6.51 -5.33 -0.32
C THR A 83 -5.68 -6.27 -1.19
N GLY A 84 -4.36 -6.32 -1.01
CA GLY A 84 -3.46 -7.21 -1.73
C GLY A 84 -3.78 -8.69 -1.51
N VAL A 85 -4.08 -9.08 -0.26
CA VAL A 85 -4.48 -10.46 0.08
C VAL A 85 -5.81 -10.83 -0.59
N PHE A 86 -6.83 -9.96 -0.52
CA PHE A 86 -8.13 -10.23 -1.13
C PHE A 86 -8.03 -10.35 -2.67
N ILE A 87 -7.23 -9.51 -3.31
CA ILE A 87 -7.01 -9.53 -4.75
C ILE A 87 -6.32 -10.81 -5.20
N THR A 88 -5.39 -11.37 -4.40
CA THR A 88 -4.68 -12.60 -4.74
C THR A 88 -5.41 -13.88 -4.33
N ARG A 89 -6.48 -13.77 -3.55
CA ARG A 89 -7.25 -14.91 -3.03
C ARG A 89 -7.77 -15.85 -4.12
N TYR A 90 -8.08 -15.33 -5.32
CA TYR A 90 -8.52 -16.18 -6.43
C TYR A 90 -7.47 -17.22 -6.86
N LEU A 91 -6.18 -16.95 -6.64
CA LEU A 91 -5.08 -17.88 -6.94
C LEU A 91 -4.96 -19.03 -5.92
N GLN A 92 -5.58 -18.86 -4.76
CA GLN A 92 -5.46 -19.76 -3.60
C GLN A 92 -6.67 -20.69 -3.47
N SER A 93 -7.72 -20.50 -4.29
CA SER A 93 -8.92 -21.32 -4.34
C SER A 93 -9.01 -22.01 -5.70
N LYS A 94 -9.05 -23.35 -5.73
CA LYS A 94 -9.15 -24.12 -6.98
C LYS A 94 -10.34 -23.68 -7.82
N ALA A 95 -11.54 -23.61 -7.22
CA ALA A 95 -12.76 -23.25 -7.94
C ALA A 95 -12.69 -21.85 -8.57
N ALA A 96 -12.08 -20.86 -7.86
CA ALA A 96 -11.89 -19.53 -8.40
C ALA A 96 -10.82 -19.51 -9.49
N ALA A 97 -9.69 -20.20 -9.28
CA ALA A 97 -8.62 -20.29 -10.27
C ALA A 97 -9.13 -20.92 -11.58
N ASP A 98 -9.87 -22.04 -11.52
CA ASP A 98 -10.46 -22.68 -12.69
C ASP A 98 -11.43 -21.76 -13.43
N LEU A 99 -12.26 -21.01 -12.70
CA LEU A 99 -13.16 -20.02 -13.29
C LEU A 99 -12.39 -18.91 -14.03
N TYR A 100 -11.36 -18.33 -13.41
CA TYR A 100 -10.56 -17.27 -14.04
C TYR A 100 -9.76 -17.77 -15.25
N HIS A 101 -9.32 -19.05 -15.23
CA HIS A 101 -8.56 -19.65 -16.32
C HIS A 101 -9.43 -20.19 -17.45
N SER A 102 -10.72 -20.42 -17.22
CA SER A 102 -11.67 -20.75 -18.29
C SER A 102 -12.03 -19.53 -19.15
N LEU A 103 -11.74 -18.31 -18.69
CA LEU A 103 -11.94 -17.09 -19.47
C LEU A 103 -10.94 -17.03 -20.64
N PRO A 104 -11.36 -16.61 -21.86
CA PRO A 104 -10.47 -16.49 -23.02
C PRO A 104 -9.56 -15.25 -22.92
N LEU A 105 -8.87 -15.08 -21.77
CA LEU A 105 -8.00 -13.95 -21.46
C LEU A 105 -6.55 -14.43 -21.24
N ARG A 106 -5.60 -13.61 -21.64
CA ARG A 106 -4.19 -13.86 -21.30
C ARG A 106 -3.97 -13.66 -19.80
N ARG A 107 -3.15 -14.51 -19.19
CA ARG A 107 -2.80 -14.42 -17.74
C ARG A 107 -2.33 -13.03 -17.33
N SER A 108 -1.50 -12.39 -18.16
CA SER A 108 -1.03 -11.02 -17.91
C SER A 108 -2.15 -9.99 -17.79
N HIS A 109 -3.21 -10.14 -18.59
CA HIS A 109 -4.38 -9.22 -18.55
C HIS A 109 -5.19 -9.41 -17.25
N ILE A 110 -5.26 -10.64 -16.74
CA ILE A 110 -5.96 -10.92 -15.47
C ILE A 110 -5.21 -10.23 -14.33
N LEU A 111 -3.88 -10.41 -14.23
CA LEU A 111 -3.07 -9.79 -13.19
C LEU A 111 -3.08 -8.26 -13.29
N ALA A 112 -2.98 -7.70 -14.51
CA ALA A 112 -3.06 -6.26 -14.72
C ALA A 112 -4.39 -5.68 -14.25
N ASN A 113 -5.54 -6.31 -14.57
CA ASN A 113 -6.85 -5.89 -14.08
C ASN A 113 -6.96 -5.96 -12.56
N GLN A 114 -6.37 -6.97 -11.92
CA GLN A 114 -6.35 -7.12 -10.47
C GLN A 114 -5.53 -6.01 -9.81
N LEU A 115 -4.32 -5.74 -10.32
CA LEU A 115 -3.46 -4.66 -9.81
C LEU A 115 -4.11 -3.28 -9.99
N LEU A 116 -4.73 -3.02 -11.15
CA LEU A 116 -5.44 -1.76 -11.39
C LEU A 116 -6.64 -1.60 -10.43
N CYS A 117 -7.42 -2.65 -10.24
CA CYS A 117 -8.54 -2.63 -9.30
C CYS A 117 -8.06 -2.36 -7.87
N GLY A 118 -7.01 -3.07 -7.42
CA GLY A 118 -6.42 -2.88 -6.11
C GLY A 118 -5.82 -1.50 -5.91
N GLY A 119 -5.12 -1.00 -6.91
CA GLY A 119 -4.59 0.35 -6.91
C GLY A 119 -5.68 1.40 -6.72
N LEU A 120 -6.81 1.27 -7.43
CA LEU A 120 -7.95 2.18 -7.25
C LEU A 120 -8.60 2.06 -5.88
N ILE A 121 -8.79 0.83 -5.36
CA ILE A 121 -9.36 0.60 -4.02
C ILE A 121 -8.52 1.30 -2.94
N VAL A 122 -7.21 1.35 -3.11
CA VAL A 122 -6.28 1.96 -2.14
C VAL A 122 -6.10 3.45 -2.38
N LEU A 123 -5.96 3.90 -3.63
CA LEU A 123 -5.68 5.30 -3.95
C LEU A 123 -6.89 6.23 -3.78
N VAL A 124 -8.10 5.77 -4.16
CA VAL A 124 -9.31 6.61 -4.09
C VAL A 124 -9.55 7.14 -2.67
N PRO A 125 -9.50 6.32 -1.59
CA PRO A 125 -9.63 6.83 -0.23
C PRO A 125 -8.58 7.87 0.14
N VAL A 126 -7.32 7.65 -0.20
CA VAL A 126 -6.22 8.59 0.10
C VAL A 126 -6.46 9.92 -0.60
N TRP A 127 -6.77 9.92 -1.90
CA TRP A 127 -7.00 11.16 -2.65
C TRP A 127 -8.29 11.89 -2.26
N LEU A 128 -9.35 11.17 -1.88
CA LEU A 128 -10.55 11.80 -1.34
C LEU A 128 -10.27 12.46 0.01
N THR A 129 -9.50 11.81 0.89
CA THR A 129 -9.08 12.41 2.17
C THR A 129 -8.19 13.62 1.93
N THR A 130 -7.23 13.55 1.01
CA THR A 130 -6.39 14.68 0.58
C THR A 130 -7.26 15.84 0.09
N GLY A 131 -8.28 15.58 -0.72
CA GLY A 131 -9.23 16.58 -1.20
C GLY A 131 -10.01 17.25 -0.06
N ILE A 132 -10.51 16.45 0.90
CA ILE A 132 -11.20 16.98 2.09
C ILE A 132 -10.26 17.87 2.90
N MET A 133 -9.03 17.44 3.16
CA MET A 133 -8.02 18.21 3.87
C MET A 133 -7.68 19.53 3.14
N THR A 134 -7.55 19.49 1.81
CA THR A 134 -7.32 20.69 1.00
C THR A 134 -8.49 21.69 1.11
N LEU A 135 -9.73 21.21 1.20
CA LEU A 135 -10.88 22.09 1.45
C LEU A 135 -10.86 22.70 2.86
N MET A 136 -10.31 21.97 3.83
CA MET A 136 -10.17 22.47 5.21
C MET A 136 -9.10 23.58 5.34
N THR A 137 -8.10 23.65 4.46
CA THR A 137 -7.14 24.78 4.47
C THR A 137 -7.78 26.13 4.18
N GLY A 138 -8.97 26.16 3.57
CA GLY A 138 -9.75 27.38 3.36
C GLY A 138 -10.43 27.94 4.62
N ASN A 139 -10.38 27.22 5.74
CA ASN A 139 -10.96 27.67 7.01
C ASN A 139 -9.90 28.45 7.81
N GLU A 140 -10.20 29.71 8.16
CA GLU A 140 -9.27 30.58 8.91
C GLU A 140 -8.79 29.98 10.23
N GLN A 141 -9.61 29.14 10.89
CA GLN A 141 -9.26 28.46 12.14
C GLN A 141 -8.28 27.31 11.97
N LEU A 142 -8.12 26.79 10.78
CA LEU A 142 -7.27 25.64 10.48
C LEU A 142 -6.07 26.00 9.61
N SER A 143 -6.16 27.10 8.86
CA SER A 143 -5.13 27.53 7.91
C SER A 143 -3.78 27.88 8.55
N TYR A 144 -3.75 28.18 9.85
CA TYR A 144 -2.50 28.44 10.57
C TYR A 144 -1.78 27.14 11.01
N LEU A 145 -2.48 25.99 11.04
CA LEU A 145 -1.92 24.73 11.51
C LEU A 145 -1.13 24.00 10.44
N PHE A 146 -1.57 24.06 9.20
CA PHE A 146 -0.93 23.36 8.07
C PHE A 146 -1.24 24.07 6.76
N GLU A 147 -0.28 24.00 5.86
CA GLU A 147 -0.40 24.55 4.52
C GLU A 147 -0.95 23.51 3.51
N SER A 148 -1.42 23.98 2.37
CA SER A 148 -1.83 23.09 1.28
C SER A 148 -0.66 22.21 0.79
N ALA A 149 0.58 22.67 0.88
CA ALA A 149 1.77 21.91 0.55
C ALA A 149 1.91 20.65 1.43
N ASP A 150 1.64 20.75 2.73
CA ASP A 150 1.71 19.63 3.68
C ASP A 150 0.65 18.57 3.37
N VAL A 151 -0.55 19.02 2.96
CA VAL A 151 -1.64 18.12 2.52
C VAL A 151 -1.25 17.34 1.27
N TRP A 152 -0.68 18.01 0.28
CA TRP A 152 -0.22 17.35 -0.94
C TRP A 152 0.95 16.40 -0.67
N TYR A 153 1.90 16.82 0.17
CA TYR A 153 3.00 15.96 0.62
C TYR A 153 2.48 14.69 1.29
N TRP A 154 1.52 14.81 2.22
CA TRP A 154 0.88 13.67 2.87
C TRP A 154 0.20 12.75 1.85
N GLY A 155 -0.60 13.30 0.94
CA GLY A 155 -1.33 12.55 -0.07
C GLY A 155 -0.41 11.75 -1.01
N ILE A 156 0.69 12.37 -1.47
CA ILE A 156 1.69 11.72 -2.32
C ILE A 156 2.41 10.61 -1.54
N THR A 157 2.88 10.90 -0.34
CA THR A 157 3.60 9.95 0.51
C THR A 157 2.72 8.75 0.87
N ALA A 158 1.50 8.99 1.35
CA ALA A 158 0.53 7.95 1.68
C ALA A 158 0.18 7.10 0.46
N SER A 159 0.05 7.70 -0.73
CA SER A 159 -0.20 6.99 -1.99
C SER A 159 0.96 6.06 -2.36
N MET A 160 2.20 6.55 -2.29
CA MET A 160 3.39 5.76 -2.65
C MET A 160 3.58 4.58 -1.72
N VAL A 161 3.50 4.81 -0.41
CA VAL A 161 3.61 3.74 0.59
C VAL A 161 2.50 2.71 0.42
N SER A 162 1.26 3.15 0.27
CA SER A 162 0.11 2.26 0.09
C SER A 162 0.20 1.42 -1.19
N LEU A 163 0.64 2.01 -2.31
CA LEU A 163 0.89 1.29 -3.55
C LEU A 163 2.02 0.27 -3.40
N PHE A 164 3.10 0.66 -2.75
CA PHE A 164 4.21 -0.26 -2.49
C PHE A 164 3.75 -1.47 -1.68
N LEU A 165 3.03 -1.25 -0.58
CA LEU A 165 2.51 -2.32 0.29
C LEU A 165 1.54 -3.24 -0.45
N LEU A 166 0.66 -2.67 -1.28
CA LEU A 166 -0.24 -3.44 -2.15
C LEU A 166 0.54 -4.34 -3.11
N VAL A 167 1.47 -3.77 -3.88
CA VAL A 167 2.25 -4.48 -4.90
C VAL A 167 3.12 -5.55 -4.26
N PHE A 168 3.78 -5.23 -3.15
CA PHE A 168 4.58 -6.18 -2.39
C PHE A 168 3.73 -7.34 -1.85
N THR A 169 2.54 -7.06 -1.33
CA THR A 169 1.60 -8.09 -0.87
C THR A 169 1.15 -9.00 -2.01
N VAL A 170 0.87 -8.44 -3.19
CA VAL A 170 0.53 -9.22 -4.39
C VAL A 170 1.71 -10.10 -4.81
N PHE A 171 2.94 -9.57 -4.81
CA PHE A 171 4.15 -10.35 -5.11
C PHE A 171 4.30 -11.54 -4.16
N VAL A 172 4.18 -11.33 -2.85
CA VAL A 172 4.22 -12.42 -1.85
C VAL A 172 3.10 -13.42 -2.09
N GLY A 173 1.89 -12.96 -2.46
CA GLY A 173 0.76 -13.82 -2.81
C GLY A 173 0.99 -14.72 -4.02
N MET A 174 1.89 -14.32 -4.93
CA MET A 174 2.33 -15.19 -6.01
C MET A 174 3.25 -16.32 -5.53
N CYS A 175 3.96 -16.14 -4.43
CA CYS A 175 4.87 -17.13 -3.87
C CYS A 175 4.16 -18.07 -2.90
N VAL A 176 3.10 -17.60 -2.23
CA VAL A 176 2.41 -18.31 -1.14
C VAL A 176 1.07 -18.86 -1.63
N GLY A 177 0.72 -20.05 -1.20
CA GLY A 177 -0.52 -20.74 -1.61
C GLY A 177 -1.73 -20.48 -0.72
N GLN A 178 -1.58 -19.76 0.41
CA GLN A 178 -2.63 -19.61 1.43
C GLN A 178 -2.69 -18.17 1.96
N SER A 179 -3.90 -17.58 2.07
CA SER A 179 -4.10 -16.16 2.42
C SER A 179 -3.56 -15.80 3.80
N ILE A 180 -3.76 -16.66 4.81
CA ILE A 180 -3.28 -16.39 6.17
C ILE A 180 -1.75 -16.38 6.19
N PHE A 181 -1.12 -17.38 5.58
CA PHE A 181 0.32 -17.45 5.45
C PHE A 181 0.91 -16.26 4.68
N GLN A 182 0.24 -15.82 3.62
CA GLN A 182 0.61 -14.64 2.85
C GLN A 182 0.69 -13.41 3.75
N THR A 183 -0.33 -13.17 4.58
CA THR A 183 -0.37 -12.01 5.49
C THR A 183 0.78 -12.03 6.48
N VAL A 184 1.04 -13.18 7.11
CA VAL A 184 2.14 -13.34 8.08
C VAL A 184 3.49 -13.11 7.41
N VAL A 185 3.72 -13.73 6.25
CA VAL A 185 4.98 -13.58 5.49
C VAL A 185 5.21 -12.15 5.04
N VAL A 186 4.15 -11.43 4.62
CA VAL A 186 4.26 -10.00 4.25
C VAL A 186 4.81 -9.18 5.41
N TYR A 187 4.23 -9.29 6.61
CA TYR A 187 4.70 -8.53 7.76
C TYR A 187 6.11 -8.93 8.22
N ILE A 188 6.43 -10.22 8.19
CA ILE A 188 7.79 -10.70 8.50
C ILE A 188 8.80 -10.11 7.52
N LEU A 189 8.52 -10.15 6.21
CA LEU A 189 9.44 -9.64 5.19
C LEU A 189 9.56 -8.11 5.22
N LEU A 190 8.51 -7.39 5.61
CA LEU A 190 8.55 -5.94 5.78
C LEU A 190 9.39 -5.51 6.99
N LEU A 191 9.40 -6.30 8.07
CA LEU A 191 10.20 -6.05 9.27
C LEU A 191 11.63 -6.57 9.14
N LEU A 192 11.87 -7.56 8.30
CA LEU A 192 13.14 -8.26 8.20
C LEU A 192 14.34 -7.32 7.97
N PRO A 193 14.30 -6.30 7.10
CA PRO A 193 15.42 -5.37 6.94
C PRO A 193 15.78 -4.64 8.25
N ALA A 194 14.77 -4.16 9.00
CA ALA A 194 14.98 -3.49 10.28
C ALA A 194 15.62 -4.44 11.31
N ILE A 195 15.09 -5.66 11.41
CA ILE A 195 15.60 -6.68 12.34
C ILE A 195 17.06 -7.02 12.01
N LEU A 196 17.41 -7.17 10.73
CA LEU A 196 18.78 -7.49 10.32
C LEU A 196 19.76 -6.36 10.66
N VAL A 197 19.37 -5.10 10.43
CA VAL A 197 20.22 -3.94 10.76
C VAL A 197 20.39 -3.82 12.26
N GLU A 198 19.33 -4.04 13.06
CA GLU A 198 19.42 -4.02 14.52
C GLU A 198 20.32 -5.13 15.05
N LEU A 199 20.17 -6.36 14.56
CA LEU A 199 21.03 -7.48 14.91
C LEU A 199 22.50 -7.20 14.55
N MET A 200 22.75 -6.62 13.39
CA MET A 200 24.08 -6.19 12.97
C MET A 200 24.64 -5.15 13.95
N GLY A 201 23.83 -4.16 14.34
CA GLY A 201 24.21 -3.15 15.34
C GLY A 201 24.56 -3.75 16.69
N LEU A 202 23.73 -4.65 17.19
CA LEU A 202 24.01 -5.37 18.45
C LEU A 202 25.31 -6.18 18.38
N TYR A 203 25.55 -6.85 17.26
CA TYR A 203 26.79 -7.59 17.04
C TYR A 203 28.01 -6.67 17.04
N LEU A 204 27.96 -5.55 16.29
CA LEU A 204 29.06 -4.59 16.22
C LEU A 204 29.39 -3.97 17.59
N ARG A 205 28.36 -3.58 18.35
CA ARG A 205 28.52 -3.03 19.72
C ARG A 205 29.19 -4.02 20.67
N LYS A 206 28.87 -5.31 20.52
CA LYS A 206 29.42 -6.34 21.42
C LYS A 206 30.84 -6.75 21.09
N PHE A 207 31.22 -6.79 19.82
CA PHE A 207 32.50 -7.35 19.38
C PHE A 207 33.52 -6.30 18.93
N ILE A 208 33.11 -5.06 18.65
CA ILE A 208 34.02 -3.98 18.23
C ILE A 208 34.16 -2.98 19.37
N PHE A 209 35.33 -2.92 19.94
CA PHE A 209 35.66 -1.95 21.01
C PHE A 209 35.64 -0.53 20.45
N GLY A 210 34.89 0.37 21.11
CA GLY A 210 34.78 1.77 20.69
C GLY A 210 33.77 2.02 19.56
N TYR A 211 32.93 1.02 19.19
CA TYR A 211 31.87 1.25 18.26
C TYR A 211 30.85 2.26 18.82
N PRO A 212 30.63 3.41 18.16
CA PRO A 212 29.78 4.44 18.71
C PRO A 212 28.31 3.97 18.74
N ASP A 213 27.59 4.39 19.78
CA ASP A 213 26.13 4.32 19.83
C ASP A 213 25.55 5.33 18.82
N SER A 214 25.72 5.03 17.54
CA SER A 214 25.44 6.01 16.51
C SER A 214 23.97 5.98 16.10
N SER A 215 23.40 7.18 16.02
CA SER A 215 22.12 7.47 15.37
C SER A 215 22.04 7.01 13.91
N LEU A 216 23.18 6.72 13.26
CA LEU A 216 23.25 6.26 11.86
C LEU A 216 22.55 4.92 11.65
N LEU A 217 22.69 3.96 12.58
CA LEU A 217 21.97 2.69 12.50
C LEU A 217 20.48 2.88 12.74
N GLY A 218 20.08 3.76 13.65
CA GLY A 218 18.67 4.13 13.87
C GLY A 218 18.03 4.66 12.60
N ILE A 219 18.66 5.64 11.95
CA ILE A 219 18.19 6.20 10.66
C ILE A 219 18.14 5.12 9.57
N ALA A 220 19.14 4.22 9.54
CA ALA A 220 19.15 3.13 8.56
C ALA A 220 17.98 2.14 8.79
N ILE A 221 17.65 1.82 10.03
CA ILE A 221 16.51 0.96 10.39
C ILE A 221 15.21 1.60 9.94
N GLU A 222 15.03 2.89 10.25
CA GLU A 222 13.83 3.65 9.91
C GLU A 222 13.62 3.76 8.40
N LYS A 223 14.68 3.90 7.61
CA LYS A 223 14.59 4.03 6.14
C LYS A 223 14.57 2.71 5.38
N LEU A 224 15.22 1.65 5.89
CA LEU A 224 15.29 0.37 5.19
C LEU A 224 14.02 -0.48 5.31
N SER A 225 13.28 -0.35 6.39
CA SER A 225 12.05 -1.10 6.60
C SER A 225 10.84 -0.25 6.24
N PRO A 226 10.11 -0.58 5.16
CA PRO A 226 8.93 0.19 4.76
C PRO A 226 7.86 0.28 5.85
N LEU A 227 7.78 -0.72 6.71
CA LEU A 227 6.85 -0.72 7.82
C LEU A 227 7.30 0.27 8.89
N VAL A 228 8.57 0.24 9.30
CA VAL A 228 9.12 1.18 10.29
C VAL A 228 9.05 2.60 9.75
N THR A 229 9.39 2.83 8.48
CA THR A 229 9.31 4.15 7.84
C THR A 229 7.93 4.80 7.97
N VAL A 230 6.83 4.02 7.85
CA VAL A 230 5.47 4.56 8.00
C VAL A 230 5.19 4.98 9.44
N PHE A 231 5.65 4.19 10.42
CA PHE A 231 5.49 4.49 11.84
C PHE A 231 6.37 5.64 12.33
N THR A 232 7.45 5.96 11.63
CA THR A 232 8.37 7.06 11.99
C THR A 232 8.21 8.30 11.12
N ALA A 233 7.29 8.27 10.14
CA ALA A 233 7.06 9.36 9.20
C ALA A 233 6.70 10.71 9.85
N TYR A 234 6.21 10.69 11.10
CA TYR A 234 5.87 11.91 11.84
C TYR A 234 7.10 12.72 12.27
N HIS A 235 8.25 12.09 12.53
CA HIS A 235 9.50 12.77 12.91
C HIS A 235 10.63 12.63 11.88
N LEU A 236 10.54 11.67 10.97
CA LEU A 236 11.48 11.49 9.87
C LEU A 236 10.73 11.47 8.53
N PRO A 237 10.41 12.64 7.97
CA PRO A 237 9.66 12.71 6.72
C PRO A 237 10.42 12.08 5.56
N LEU A 238 9.69 11.43 4.66
CA LEU A 238 10.25 10.84 3.45
C LEU A 238 10.75 11.94 2.50
N THR A 239 11.97 11.79 2.05
CA THR A 239 12.53 12.69 1.03
C THR A 239 12.07 12.28 -0.37
N TRP A 240 12.22 13.17 -1.36
CA TRP A 240 11.94 12.85 -2.75
C TRP A 240 12.75 11.65 -3.27
N ILE A 241 13.95 11.46 -2.74
CA ILE A 241 14.81 10.30 -3.06
C ILE A 241 14.17 9.01 -2.54
N ASP A 242 13.67 9.03 -1.31
CA ASP A 242 12.98 7.88 -0.72
C ASP A 242 11.75 7.48 -1.56
N LEU A 243 10.96 8.48 -2.02
CA LEU A 243 9.81 8.24 -2.89
C LEU A 243 10.21 7.62 -4.24
N LEU A 244 11.31 8.08 -4.84
CA LEU A 244 11.86 7.47 -6.07
C LEU A 244 12.28 6.01 -5.86
N VAL A 245 12.89 5.70 -4.71
CA VAL A 245 13.23 4.32 -4.34
C VAL A 245 11.97 3.46 -4.24
N TYR A 246 10.90 3.95 -3.61
CA TYR A 246 9.63 3.22 -3.55
C TYR A 246 9.02 2.97 -4.93
N ILE A 247 9.08 3.95 -5.84
CA ILE A 247 8.62 3.77 -7.23
C ILE A 247 9.45 2.68 -7.93
N GLY A 248 10.77 2.71 -7.78
CA GLY A 248 11.66 1.68 -8.33
C GLY A 248 11.35 0.29 -7.80
N LEU A 249 11.18 0.15 -6.49
CA LEU A 249 10.79 -1.11 -5.86
C LEU A 249 9.41 -1.60 -6.32
N CYS A 250 8.42 -0.71 -6.45
CA CYS A 250 7.12 -1.05 -7.03
C CYS A 250 7.27 -1.62 -8.44
N ALA A 251 8.05 -0.98 -9.30
CA ALA A 251 8.26 -1.44 -10.67
C ALA A 251 8.91 -2.84 -10.68
N VAL A 252 9.92 -3.06 -9.85
CA VAL A 252 10.58 -4.37 -9.70
C VAL A 252 9.60 -5.45 -9.23
N PHE A 253 8.84 -5.21 -8.17
CA PHE A 253 7.89 -6.20 -7.64
C PHE A 253 6.72 -6.45 -8.59
N VAL A 254 6.25 -5.45 -9.33
CA VAL A 254 5.27 -5.64 -10.41
C VAL A 254 5.85 -6.56 -11.49
N ALA A 255 7.05 -6.29 -11.99
CA ALA A 255 7.71 -7.12 -13.01
C ALA A 255 7.89 -8.55 -12.51
N LEU A 256 8.38 -8.74 -11.29
CA LEU A 256 8.54 -10.07 -10.68
C LEU A 256 7.20 -10.79 -10.52
N SER A 257 6.13 -10.09 -10.14
CA SER A 257 4.78 -10.66 -10.05
C SER A 257 4.30 -11.18 -11.40
N PHE A 258 4.51 -10.42 -12.48
CA PHE A 258 4.16 -10.87 -13.83
C PHE A 258 4.98 -12.09 -14.27
N LEU A 259 6.28 -12.10 -14.00
CA LEU A 259 7.16 -13.24 -14.32
C LEU A 259 6.75 -14.51 -13.56
N LEU A 260 6.52 -14.40 -12.26
CA LEU A 260 6.08 -15.53 -11.44
C LEU A 260 4.71 -16.05 -11.87
N TYR A 261 3.77 -15.15 -12.16
CA TYR A 261 2.43 -15.53 -12.60
C TYR A 261 2.44 -16.29 -13.95
N GLN A 262 3.33 -15.91 -14.86
CA GLN A 262 3.49 -16.62 -16.14
C GLN A 262 4.07 -18.01 -15.96
N ARG A 263 5.00 -18.21 -15.01
CA ARG A 263 5.72 -19.46 -14.75
C ARG A 263 4.97 -20.43 -13.83
N ARG A 264 3.94 -19.95 -13.11
CA ARG A 264 3.20 -20.77 -12.13
C ARG A 264 2.40 -21.87 -12.84
N HIS A 265 2.74 -23.14 -12.54
CA HIS A 265 1.94 -24.30 -12.91
C HIS A 265 0.72 -24.38 -11.97
N ILE A 266 -0.49 -24.34 -12.54
CA ILE A 266 -1.77 -24.23 -11.81
C ILE A 266 -2.13 -25.56 -11.11
N GLU A 267 -1.51 -26.66 -11.53
CA GLU A 267 -1.81 -28.02 -11.04
C GLU A 267 -1.43 -28.26 -9.57
N LYS A 268 -0.75 -27.32 -8.91
CA LYS A 268 -0.26 -27.45 -7.51
C LYS A 268 -1.04 -26.61 -6.49
N ALA A 269 -2.24 -26.14 -6.81
CA ALA A 269 -3.14 -25.56 -5.82
C ALA A 269 -3.85 -26.71 -5.07
N SER A 270 -3.14 -27.32 -4.13
CA SER A 270 -3.69 -28.33 -3.22
C SER A 270 -4.05 -27.70 -1.89
#